data_7bb0734d1bcb9a9a02a296d73fe30402
#
_entry.id   7bb0734d1bcb9a9a02a296d73fe30402
#
_cell.length_a   1.000
_cell.length_b   1.000
_cell.length_c   1.000
_cell.angle_alpha   90.00
_cell.angle_beta   90.00
_cell.angle_gamma   90.00
#
_symmetry.space_group_name_H-M   'P 1'
#
loop_
_entity.id
_entity.type
_entity.pdbx_description
1 polymer ?
#
loop_
_entity_poly.entity_id
_entity_poly.type
_entity_poly.pdbx_seq_one_letter_code
_entity_poly.pdbx_strand_id
1 'polypeptide(L)'
;IALIAEKNGADSITIHLREDRRHIQDHDVERMIAVIESRVNFEMAATDEMIDIACMLKPYDCCLVPEKRQELTTEGGLDVYSRVDFLSTCVGKLKQSGIRVSIFVDPDPKQIESSQMIGADAVEIHTGLYADSVNSSDQDYELNRIKECAVHADRIGVRVNAGHGLHYDNTSEIAAIREIKELNIGHSIIARAVNSGMAEAVSEMKSIMIKSRK
;
A
#
# COMPACT_ATOMS: atom_id res chain seq x y z
N ILE A 1 -18.53 7.29 -2.60
CA ILE A 1 -17.46 6.94 -3.57
C ILE A 1 -16.96 5.52 -3.29
N ALA A 2 -16.50 5.19 -2.08
CA ALA A 2 -15.93 3.87 -1.72
C ALA A 2 -16.86 2.69 -2.04
N LEU A 3 -18.14 2.76 -1.68
CA LEU A 3 -19.14 1.74 -2.03
C LEU A 3 -19.33 1.56 -3.54
N ILE A 4 -19.14 2.62 -4.33
CA ILE A 4 -19.16 2.52 -5.79
C ILE A 4 -17.93 1.79 -6.29
N ALA A 5 -16.75 2.10 -5.74
CA ALA A 5 -15.51 1.41 -6.08
C ALA A 5 -15.60 -0.10 -5.77
N GLU A 6 -16.05 -0.45 -4.57
CA GLU A 6 -16.27 -1.84 -4.14
C GLU A 6 -17.20 -2.61 -5.09
N LYS A 7 -18.37 -2.05 -5.42
CA LYS A 7 -19.34 -2.66 -6.34
C LYS A 7 -18.81 -2.82 -7.77
N ASN A 8 -17.75 -2.11 -8.14
CA ASN A 8 -17.18 -2.13 -9.48
C ASN A 8 -15.81 -2.79 -9.54
N GLY A 9 -15.44 -3.57 -8.53
CA GLY A 9 -14.31 -4.49 -8.60
C GLY A 9 -13.11 -4.15 -7.73
N ALA A 10 -13.19 -3.13 -6.87
CA ALA A 10 -12.19 -2.95 -5.83
C ALA A 10 -12.30 -4.08 -4.79
N ASP A 11 -11.19 -4.76 -4.49
CA ASP A 11 -11.14 -5.85 -3.50
C ASP A 11 -10.89 -5.34 -2.08
N SER A 12 -10.42 -4.11 -1.97
CA SER A 12 -10.25 -3.38 -0.71
C SER A 12 -10.31 -1.88 -0.96
N ILE A 13 -10.55 -1.13 0.12
CA ILE A 13 -10.50 0.34 0.09
C ILE A 13 -9.36 0.78 1.00
N THR A 14 -8.37 1.45 0.39
CA THR A 14 -7.26 2.05 1.12
C THR A 14 -7.59 3.50 1.49
N ILE A 15 -7.42 3.84 2.76
CA ILE A 15 -7.60 5.19 3.29
C ILE A 15 -6.41 5.58 4.17
N HIS A 16 -5.95 6.81 4.04
CA HIS A 16 -4.83 7.33 4.82
C HIS A 16 -5.31 8.42 5.79
N LEU A 17 -5.37 8.09 7.08
CA LEU A 17 -5.56 9.08 8.14
C LEU A 17 -4.20 9.63 8.53
N ARG A 18 -3.86 10.81 8.02
CA ARG A 18 -2.61 11.48 8.37
C ARG A 18 -2.69 12.09 9.77
N GLU A 19 -1.54 12.22 10.45
CA GLU A 19 -1.46 12.89 11.75
C GLU A 19 -2.06 14.31 11.73
N ASP A 20 -1.92 15.03 10.61
CA ASP A 20 -2.43 16.40 10.44
C ASP A 20 -3.90 16.48 9.99
N ARG A 21 -4.58 15.33 9.77
CA ARG A 21 -5.98 15.23 9.34
C ARG A 21 -6.32 16.08 8.11
N ARG A 22 -5.38 16.30 7.19
CA ARG A 22 -5.58 17.24 6.05
C ARG A 22 -6.63 16.79 5.03
N HIS A 23 -6.91 15.49 4.91
CA HIS A 23 -7.83 14.93 3.92
C HIS A 23 -8.93 14.09 4.55
N ILE A 24 -8.55 13.02 5.25
CA ILE A 24 -9.45 12.10 5.94
C ILE A 24 -9.52 12.50 7.41
N GLN A 25 -10.71 12.43 8.00
CA GLN A 25 -10.97 12.71 9.41
C GLN A 25 -11.27 11.40 10.16
N ASP A 26 -11.12 11.39 11.47
CA ASP A 26 -11.35 10.21 12.32
C ASP A 26 -12.74 9.59 12.08
N HIS A 27 -13.79 10.41 11.98
CA HIS A 27 -15.15 9.95 11.72
C HIS A 27 -15.33 9.35 10.31
N ASP A 28 -14.48 9.70 9.33
CA ASP A 28 -14.51 9.09 8.00
C ASP A 28 -14.03 7.65 8.07
N VAL A 29 -12.97 7.39 8.85
CA VAL A 29 -12.43 6.04 9.05
C VAL A 29 -13.47 5.14 9.74
N GLU A 30 -14.09 5.62 10.83
CA GLU A 30 -15.16 4.91 11.54
C GLU A 30 -16.32 4.53 10.59
N ARG A 31 -16.76 5.48 9.77
CA ARG A 31 -17.83 5.27 8.80
C ARG A 31 -17.42 4.30 7.70
N MET A 32 -16.18 4.38 7.22
CA MET A 32 -15.66 3.45 6.19
C MET A 32 -15.65 2.02 6.71
N ILE A 33 -15.09 1.79 7.90
CA ILE A 33 -15.04 0.46 8.52
C ILE A 33 -16.45 -0.11 8.72
N ALA A 34 -17.43 0.75 9.06
CA ALA A 34 -18.81 0.33 9.29
C ALA A 34 -19.60 -0.02 8.00
N VAL A 35 -19.22 0.51 6.84
CA VAL A 35 -20.04 0.37 5.61
C VAL A 35 -19.37 -0.43 4.49
N ILE A 36 -18.06 -0.62 4.53
CA ILE A 36 -17.31 -1.39 3.52
C ILE A 36 -17.44 -2.89 3.87
N GLU A 37 -17.90 -3.68 2.91
CA GLU A 37 -18.08 -5.13 3.06
C GLU A 37 -16.81 -5.93 2.72
N SER A 38 -15.96 -5.40 1.84
CA SER A 38 -14.71 -6.04 1.45
C SER A 38 -13.65 -5.92 2.56
N ARG A 39 -12.71 -5.03 2.41
CA ARG A 39 -11.66 -4.77 3.42
C ARG A 39 -11.32 -3.29 3.43
N VAL A 40 -11.02 -2.76 4.60
CA VAL A 40 -10.37 -1.45 4.73
C VAL A 40 -8.89 -1.68 5.03
N ASN A 41 -8.02 -1.12 4.18
CA ASN A 41 -6.60 -1.00 4.44
C ASN A 41 -6.36 0.42 5.00
N PHE A 42 -5.93 0.48 6.26
CA PHE A 42 -5.77 1.73 6.99
C PHE A 42 -4.30 2.17 6.95
N GLU A 43 -3.99 3.14 6.12
CA GLU A 43 -2.65 3.75 6.07
C GLU A 43 -2.49 4.79 7.17
N MET A 44 -1.36 4.74 7.87
CA MET A 44 -1.06 5.66 8.97
C MET A 44 0.44 5.74 9.28
N ALA A 45 0.86 6.83 9.92
CA ALA A 45 2.19 6.92 10.53
C ALA A 45 2.33 5.97 11.72
N ALA A 46 3.54 5.49 11.98
CA ALA A 46 3.86 4.67 13.14
C ALA A 46 4.05 5.55 14.39
N THR A 47 2.98 6.15 14.90
CA THR A 47 2.98 6.94 16.15
C THR A 47 2.05 6.30 17.19
N ASP A 48 2.28 6.59 18.47
CA ASP A 48 1.45 6.01 19.54
C ASP A 48 -0.04 6.37 19.36
N GLU A 49 -0.35 7.63 19.00
CA GLU A 49 -1.73 8.08 18.72
C GLU A 49 -2.37 7.23 17.62
N MET A 50 -1.69 7.06 16.48
CA MET A 50 -2.25 6.35 15.33
C MET A 50 -2.37 4.84 15.61
N ILE A 51 -1.41 4.26 16.33
CA ILE A 51 -1.47 2.86 16.79
C ILE A 51 -2.68 2.65 17.70
N ASP A 52 -2.93 3.55 18.66
CA ASP A 52 -4.06 3.45 19.57
C ASP A 52 -5.41 3.57 18.81
N ILE A 53 -5.50 4.48 17.86
CA ILE A 53 -6.68 4.61 16.98
C ILE A 53 -6.91 3.31 16.20
N ALA A 54 -5.88 2.76 15.56
CA ALA A 54 -6.01 1.51 14.81
C ALA A 54 -6.42 0.34 15.71
N CYS A 55 -5.83 0.22 16.90
CA CYS A 55 -6.19 -0.81 17.88
C CYS A 55 -7.64 -0.69 18.38
N MET A 56 -8.17 0.53 18.46
CA MET A 56 -9.56 0.78 18.81
C MET A 56 -10.51 0.41 17.66
N LEU A 57 -10.21 0.85 16.44
CA LEU A 57 -11.06 0.69 15.26
C LEU A 57 -10.98 -0.72 14.64
N LYS A 58 -9.85 -1.40 14.81
CA LYS A 58 -9.58 -2.75 14.31
C LYS A 58 -9.89 -2.93 12.82
N PRO A 59 -9.29 -2.11 11.93
CA PRO A 59 -9.40 -2.37 10.50
C PRO A 59 -8.86 -3.76 10.16
N TYR A 60 -9.27 -4.31 9.01
CA TYR A 60 -8.78 -5.62 8.59
C TYR A 60 -7.27 -5.58 8.30
N ASP A 61 -6.82 -4.55 7.59
CA ASP A 61 -5.43 -4.29 7.25
C ASP A 61 -4.98 -2.92 7.78
N CYS A 62 -3.71 -2.82 8.14
CA CYS A 62 -3.04 -1.56 8.42
C CYS A 62 -1.72 -1.50 7.66
N CYS A 63 -1.45 -0.40 6.98
CA CYS A 63 -0.17 -0.13 6.34
C CYS A 63 0.57 0.99 7.06
N LEU A 64 1.76 0.72 7.58
CA LEU A 64 2.61 1.75 8.17
C LEU A 64 3.37 2.47 7.07
N VAL A 65 3.14 3.78 6.98
CA VAL A 65 3.73 4.66 5.97
C VAL A 65 4.51 5.81 6.62
N PRO A 66 5.51 6.37 5.96
CA PRO A 66 6.20 7.55 6.48
C PRO A 66 5.37 8.81 6.23
N GLU A 67 5.32 9.72 7.21
CA GLU A 67 4.71 11.05 7.06
C GLU A 67 5.70 12.19 7.28
N LYS A 68 6.77 11.94 8.04
CA LYS A 68 7.82 12.91 8.35
C LYS A 68 9.11 12.58 7.59
N ARG A 69 9.88 13.61 7.30
CA ARG A 69 11.12 13.47 6.53
C ARG A 69 12.15 12.54 7.19
N GLN A 70 12.13 12.44 8.53
CA GLN A 70 13.03 11.57 9.29
C GLN A 70 12.65 10.09 9.22
N GLU A 71 11.47 9.77 8.70
CA GLU A 71 10.95 8.40 8.58
C GLU A 71 11.22 7.79 7.22
N LEU A 72 11.58 8.65 6.24
CA LEU A 72 11.82 8.28 4.85
C LEU A 72 13.22 7.69 4.66
N THR A 73 13.29 6.71 3.77
CA THR A 73 14.49 6.42 3.02
C THR A 73 14.77 7.52 1.99
N THR A 74 15.83 7.41 1.22
CA THR A 74 16.14 8.36 0.11
C THR A 74 15.10 8.29 -1.01
N GLU A 75 14.39 7.20 -1.17
CA GLU A 75 13.46 6.95 -2.27
C GLU A 75 11.99 7.17 -1.88
N GLY A 76 11.66 7.20 -0.60
CA GLY A 76 10.35 7.58 -0.11
C GLY A 76 9.58 6.52 0.68
N GLY A 77 10.10 5.30 0.82
CA GLY A 77 9.56 4.27 1.70
C GLY A 77 9.87 4.52 3.18
N LEU A 78 9.24 3.76 4.07
CA LEU A 78 9.54 3.78 5.50
C LEU A 78 10.91 3.13 5.78
N ASP A 79 11.79 3.82 6.50
CA ASP A 79 13.09 3.27 6.90
C ASP A 79 12.92 2.29 8.08
N VAL A 80 12.66 1.05 7.76
CA VAL A 80 12.46 -0.02 8.75
C VAL A 80 13.79 -0.45 9.35
N TYR A 81 14.84 -0.53 8.52
CA TYR A 81 16.14 -1.04 8.93
C TYR A 81 16.75 -0.23 10.09
N SER A 82 16.62 1.08 10.07
CA SER A 82 17.16 1.95 11.15
C SER A 82 16.25 2.00 12.39
N ARG A 83 14.99 1.49 12.31
CA ARG A 83 13.96 1.65 13.36
C ARG A 83 13.35 0.33 13.81
N VAL A 84 14.07 -0.79 13.66
CA VAL A 84 13.57 -2.16 13.93
C VAL A 84 12.91 -2.29 15.30
N ASP A 85 13.56 -1.85 16.39
CA ASP A 85 13.04 -2.02 17.76
C ASP A 85 11.72 -1.26 17.96
N PHE A 86 11.66 -0.03 17.48
CA PHE A 86 10.45 0.79 17.58
C PHE A 86 9.30 0.21 16.75
N LEU A 87 9.57 -0.11 15.48
CA LEU A 87 8.53 -0.65 14.58
C LEU A 87 8.08 -2.05 14.99
N SER A 88 8.97 -2.88 15.56
CA SER A 88 8.59 -4.17 16.14
C SER A 88 7.56 -4.02 17.24
N THR A 89 7.72 -3.00 18.10
CA THR A 89 6.74 -2.69 19.14
C THR A 89 5.39 -2.28 18.55
N CYS A 90 5.39 -1.41 17.54
CA CYS A 90 4.18 -0.96 16.84
C CYS A 90 3.45 -2.13 16.18
N VAL A 91 4.17 -2.94 15.38
CA VAL A 91 3.62 -4.14 14.72
C VAL A 91 3.05 -5.11 15.72
N GLY A 92 3.77 -5.35 16.84
CA GLY A 92 3.31 -6.22 17.91
C GLY A 92 1.98 -5.80 18.52
N LYS A 93 1.79 -4.50 18.83
CA LYS A 93 0.53 -3.94 19.35
C LYS A 93 -0.62 -4.14 18.35
N LEU A 94 -0.42 -3.81 17.07
CA LEU A 94 -1.43 -3.97 16.03
C LEU A 94 -1.86 -5.42 15.86
N LYS A 95 -0.90 -6.35 15.77
CA LYS A 95 -1.17 -7.79 15.64
C LYS A 95 -1.88 -8.38 16.85
N GLN A 96 -1.57 -7.94 18.08
CA GLN A 96 -2.31 -8.33 19.29
C GLN A 96 -3.78 -7.89 19.24
N SER A 97 -4.09 -6.83 18.49
CA SER A 97 -5.47 -6.36 18.26
C SER A 97 -6.16 -7.10 17.10
N GLY A 98 -5.49 -8.09 16.47
CA GLY A 98 -6.02 -8.89 15.37
C GLY A 98 -5.91 -8.24 13.99
N ILE A 99 -5.10 -7.20 13.86
CA ILE A 99 -4.90 -6.44 12.62
C ILE A 99 -3.75 -7.07 11.82
N ARG A 100 -3.94 -7.26 10.51
CA ARG A 100 -2.88 -7.65 9.60
C ARG A 100 -2.05 -6.43 9.21
N VAL A 101 -0.73 -6.50 9.34
CA VAL A 101 0.15 -5.33 9.18
C VAL A 101 1.01 -5.45 7.94
N SER A 102 1.00 -4.42 7.11
CA SER A 102 1.95 -4.20 6.02
C SER A 102 2.83 -2.97 6.28
N ILE A 103 3.98 -2.94 5.64
CA ILE A 103 4.91 -1.81 5.71
C ILE A 103 5.17 -1.29 4.30
N PHE A 104 5.02 0.00 4.09
CA PHE A 104 5.33 0.67 2.83
C PHE A 104 6.84 0.90 2.72
N VAL A 105 7.51 0.19 1.82
CA VAL A 105 8.97 0.17 1.70
C VAL A 105 9.43 0.36 0.27
N ASP A 106 10.63 0.90 0.09
CA ASP A 106 11.28 0.90 -1.22
C ASP A 106 11.65 -0.52 -1.68
N PRO A 107 11.86 -0.74 -2.98
CA PRO A 107 12.38 -2.01 -3.51
C PRO A 107 13.85 -2.22 -3.09
N ASP A 108 14.07 -2.44 -1.80
CA ASP A 108 15.35 -2.70 -1.15
C ASP A 108 15.26 -3.98 -0.30
N PRO A 109 16.07 -5.03 -0.59
CA PRO A 109 16.08 -6.26 0.19
C PRO A 109 16.25 -6.06 1.69
N LYS A 110 17.05 -5.07 2.13
CA LYS A 110 17.25 -4.78 3.56
C LYS A 110 15.98 -4.30 4.23
N GLN A 111 15.20 -3.45 3.58
CA GLN A 111 13.93 -2.96 4.11
C GLN A 111 12.91 -4.10 4.20
N ILE A 112 12.89 -4.99 3.21
CA ILE A 112 12.01 -6.17 3.16
C ILE A 112 12.36 -7.17 4.25
N GLU A 113 13.64 -7.50 4.41
CA GLU A 113 14.11 -8.40 5.46
C GLU A 113 13.85 -7.83 6.87
N SER A 114 14.06 -6.51 7.03
CA SER A 114 13.73 -5.83 8.28
C SER A 114 12.24 -5.86 8.58
N SER A 115 11.39 -5.72 7.55
CA SER A 115 9.93 -5.85 7.69
C SER A 115 9.52 -7.25 8.14
N GLN A 116 10.15 -8.30 7.61
CA GLN A 116 9.97 -9.67 8.10
C GLN A 116 10.40 -9.81 9.56
N MET A 117 11.57 -9.27 9.89
CA MET A 117 12.16 -9.38 11.24
C MET A 117 11.25 -8.75 12.31
N ILE A 118 10.60 -7.63 12.02
CA ILE A 118 9.63 -6.98 12.94
C ILE A 118 8.28 -7.67 12.99
N GLY A 119 8.08 -8.74 12.21
CA GLY A 119 6.86 -9.55 12.20
C GLY A 119 5.72 -8.99 11.35
N ALA A 120 6.00 -8.13 10.36
CA ALA A 120 5.01 -7.68 9.39
C ALA A 120 4.45 -8.86 8.58
N ASP A 121 3.16 -8.82 8.27
CA ASP A 121 2.48 -9.86 7.46
C ASP A 121 2.69 -9.62 5.96
N ALA A 122 2.92 -8.38 5.57
CA ALA A 122 3.13 -7.98 4.19
C ALA A 122 4.10 -6.79 4.08
N VAL A 123 4.63 -6.59 2.89
CA VAL A 123 5.23 -5.33 2.45
C VAL A 123 4.42 -4.76 1.30
N GLU A 124 4.32 -3.43 1.23
CA GLU A 124 3.88 -2.72 0.05
C GLU A 124 5.09 -2.07 -0.60
N ILE A 125 5.49 -2.59 -1.76
CA ILE A 125 6.65 -2.08 -2.49
C ILE A 125 6.28 -0.76 -3.16
N HIS A 126 7.05 0.29 -2.86
CA HIS A 126 6.95 1.61 -3.46
C HIS A 126 7.28 1.56 -4.95
N THR A 127 6.35 1.96 -5.81
CA THR A 127 6.53 1.97 -7.27
C THR A 127 6.74 3.36 -7.85
N GLY A 128 7.00 4.38 -7.02
CA GLY A 128 7.10 5.78 -7.44
C GLY A 128 8.21 6.02 -8.45
N LEU A 129 9.43 5.53 -8.21
CA LEU A 129 10.55 5.70 -9.15
C LEU A 129 10.27 5.06 -10.51
N TYR A 130 9.63 3.88 -10.53
CA TYR A 130 9.15 3.26 -11.77
C TYR A 130 8.13 4.14 -12.49
N ALA A 131 7.18 4.69 -11.75
CA ALA A 131 6.09 5.50 -12.32
C ALA A 131 6.57 6.85 -12.83
N ASP A 132 7.57 7.46 -12.16
CA ASP A 132 8.11 8.80 -12.47
C ASP A 132 9.25 8.75 -13.49
N SER A 133 9.69 7.56 -13.91
CA SER A 133 10.76 7.39 -14.90
C SER A 133 10.40 8.01 -16.24
N VAL A 134 11.27 8.90 -16.74
CA VAL A 134 11.02 9.68 -17.97
C VAL A 134 11.44 8.92 -19.23
N ASN A 135 12.34 7.95 -19.08
CA ASN A 135 12.83 7.15 -20.21
C ASN A 135 12.69 5.64 -19.93
N SER A 136 12.66 4.86 -20.99
CA SER A 136 12.42 3.42 -20.90
C SER A 136 13.53 2.67 -20.15
N SER A 137 14.78 3.10 -20.24
CA SER A 137 15.90 2.43 -19.58
C SER A 137 15.81 2.52 -18.05
N ASP A 138 15.46 3.68 -17.51
CA ASP A 138 15.28 3.87 -16.07
C ASP A 138 14.02 3.14 -15.57
N GLN A 139 12.96 3.17 -16.38
CA GLN A 139 11.74 2.44 -16.08
C GLN A 139 11.95 0.93 -16.03
N ASP A 140 12.68 0.37 -17.00
CA ASP A 140 13.03 -1.05 -17.04
C ASP A 140 13.94 -1.44 -15.85
N TYR A 141 14.85 -0.56 -15.46
CA TYR A 141 15.71 -0.77 -14.31
C TYR A 141 14.88 -0.86 -13.02
N GLU A 142 13.98 0.11 -12.79
CA GLU A 142 13.13 0.13 -11.60
C GLU A 142 12.13 -1.04 -11.60
N LEU A 143 11.57 -1.40 -12.76
CA LEU A 143 10.71 -2.58 -12.88
C LEU A 143 11.44 -3.87 -12.47
N ASN A 144 12.69 -4.03 -12.89
CA ASN A 144 13.50 -5.19 -12.52
C ASN A 144 13.80 -5.20 -11.01
N ARG A 145 14.13 -4.04 -10.41
CA ARG A 145 14.30 -3.92 -8.94
C ARG A 145 13.05 -4.38 -8.18
N ILE A 146 11.88 -3.87 -8.59
CA ILE A 146 10.59 -4.24 -7.99
C ILE A 146 10.36 -5.74 -8.11
N LYS A 147 10.61 -6.31 -9.29
CA LYS A 147 10.44 -7.75 -9.55
C LYS A 147 11.36 -8.61 -8.68
N GLU A 148 12.64 -8.27 -8.61
CA GLU A 148 13.62 -8.99 -7.78
C GLU A 148 13.23 -8.94 -6.31
N CYS A 149 12.81 -7.77 -5.81
CA CYS A 149 12.35 -7.58 -4.45
C CYS A 149 11.04 -8.33 -4.16
N ALA A 150 10.10 -8.36 -5.10
CA ALA A 150 8.86 -9.12 -4.96
C ALA A 150 9.13 -10.64 -4.85
N VAL A 151 10.00 -11.18 -5.71
CA VAL A 151 10.44 -12.59 -5.66
C VAL A 151 11.16 -12.88 -4.35
N HIS A 152 12.03 -11.97 -3.89
CA HIS A 152 12.75 -12.12 -2.62
C HIS A 152 11.79 -12.16 -1.43
N ALA A 153 10.85 -11.22 -1.35
CA ALA A 153 9.85 -11.15 -0.28
C ALA A 153 8.98 -12.42 -0.22
N ASP A 154 8.48 -12.88 -1.36
CA ASP A 154 7.68 -14.12 -1.45
C ASP A 154 8.49 -15.34 -0.96
N ARG A 155 9.78 -15.44 -1.37
CA ARG A 155 10.68 -16.51 -0.94
C ARG A 155 10.91 -16.57 0.57
N ILE A 156 10.97 -15.41 1.22
CA ILE A 156 11.13 -15.34 2.69
C ILE A 156 9.79 -15.40 3.44
N GLY A 157 8.67 -15.59 2.73
CA GLY A 157 7.35 -15.79 3.32
C GLY A 157 6.62 -14.50 3.68
N VAL A 158 7.01 -13.34 3.12
CA VAL A 158 6.32 -12.06 3.29
C VAL A 158 5.39 -11.84 2.10
N ARG A 159 4.10 -11.55 2.37
CA ARG A 159 3.14 -11.19 1.33
C ARG A 159 3.57 -9.89 0.66
N VAL A 160 3.41 -9.82 -0.66
CA VAL A 160 3.81 -8.65 -1.45
C VAL A 160 2.60 -7.91 -1.98
N ASN A 161 2.51 -6.65 -1.63
CA ASN A 161 1.65 -5.65 -2.26
C ASN A 161 2.54 -4.61 -2.97
N ALA A 162 1.97 -3.76 -3.80
CA ALA A 162 2.70 -2.65 -4.42
C ALA A 162 1.76 -1.45 -4.66
N GLY A 163 2.33 -0.26 -4.69
CA GLY A 163 1.55 0.95 -4.90
C GLY A 163 2.38 2.20 -5.06
N HIS A 164 1.71 3.29 -5.25
CA HIS A 164 2.18 4.65 -5.46
C HIS A 164 2.60 4.94 -6.92
N GLY A 165 1.99 5.96 -7.52
CA GLY A 165 2.32 6.44 -8.87
C GLY A 165 1.73 5.60 -10.02
N LEU A 166 1.07 4.47 -9.74
CA LEU A 166 0.50 3.62 -10.78
C LEU A 166 -0.71 4.29 -11.47
N HIS A 167 -0.78 4.11 -12.79
CA HIS A 167 -1.84 4.61 -13.65
C HIS A 167 -2.17 3.63 -14.78
N TYR A 168 -3.13 3.94 -15.63
CA TYR A 168 -3.67 3.03 -16.64
C TYR A 168 -2.65 2.53 -17.67
N ASP A 169 -1.56 3.31 -17.92
CA ASP A 169 -0.57 2.98 -18.93
C ASP A 169 0.65 2.22 -18.37
N ASN A 170 0.88 2.24 -17.03
CA ASN A 170 2.04 1.61 -16.40
C ASN A 170 1.71 0.45 -15.46
N THR A 171 0.44 0.25 -15.12
CA THR A 171 0.01 -0.77 -14.17
C THR A 171 0.21 -2.21 -14.68
N SER A 172 0.15 -2.43 -16.00
CA SER A 172 0.19 -3.77 -16.60
C SER A 172 1.45 -4.54 -16.24
N GLU A 173 2.62 -3.91 -16.30
CA GLU A 173 3.91 -4.55 -16.03
C GLU A 173 4.05 -4.95 -14.56
N ILE A 174 3.61 -4.09 -13.64
CA ILE A 174 3.61 -4.37 -12.20
C ILE A 174 2.59 -5.47 -11.88
N ALA A 175 1.40 -5.41 -12.47
CA ALA A 175 0.37 -6.43 -12.27
C ALA A 175 0.79 -7.81 -12.81
N ALA A 176 1.66 -7.88 -13.82
CA ALA A 176 2.18 -9.13 -14.37
C ALA A 176 3.14 -9.87 -13.42
N ILE A 177 3.71 -9.20 -12.41
CA ILE A 177 4.59 -9.81 -11.41
C ILE A 177 3.73 -10.71 -10.50
N ARG A 178 3.92 -12.03 -10.57
CA ARG A 178 3.06 -13.03 -9.93
C ARG A 178 3.08 -12.99 -8.41
N GLU A 179 4.19 -12.58 -7.85
CA GLU A 179 4.43 -12.47 -6.41
C GLU A 179 3.62 -11.33 -5.79
N ILE A 180 3.35 -10.25 -6.52
CA ILE A 180 2.52 -9.14 -6.06
C ILE A 180 1.05 -9.59 -6.00
N LYS A 181 0.43 -9.51 -4.84
CA LYS A 181 -0.94 -10.00 -4.60
C LYS A 181 -2.00 -8.89 -4.60
N GLU A 182 -1.57 -7.65 -4.38
CA GLU A 182 -2.46 -6.49 -4.24
C GLU A 182 -1.79 -5.24 -4.80
N LEU A 183 -2.56 -4.39 -5.48
CA LEU A 183 -2.11 -3.07 -5.94
C LEU A 183 -2.96 -1.99 -5.28
N ASN A 184 -2.30 -1.01 -4.64
CA ASN A 184 -2.94 0.16 -4.06
C ASN A 184 -2.81 1.34 -5.03
N ILE A 185 -3.93 1.71 -5.68
CA ILE A 185 -3.99 2.72 -6.74
C ILE A 185 -5.13 3.69 -6.42
N GLY A 186 -4.79 4.94 -6.17
CA GLY A 186 -5.78 5.97 -5.82
C GLY A 186 -5.82 7.12 -6.82
N HIS A 187 -4.73 7.88 -6.91
CA HIS A 187 -4.67 9.15 -7.64
C HIS A 187 -5.19 9.05 -9.09
N SER A 188 -4.68 8.10 -9.86
CA SER A 188 -5.06 7.93 -11.27
C SER A 188 -6.51 7.49 -11.45
N ILE A 189 -7.04 6.66 -10.55
CA ILE A 189 -8.45 6.25 -10.56
C ILE A 189 -9.35 7.46 -10.29
N ILE A 190 -9.02 8.28 -9.28
CA ILE A 190 -9.78 9.50 -8.99
C ILE A 190 -9.70 10.49 -10.15
N ALA A 191 -8.53 10.70 -10.72
CA ALA A 191 -8.36 11.58 -11.89
C ALA A 191 -9.20 11.11 -13.10
N ARG A 192 -9.20 9.80 -13.39
CA ARG A 192 -10.02 9.19 -14.44
C ARG A 192 -11.50 9.35 -14.14
N ALA A 193 -11.90 9.16 -12.89
CA ALA A 193 -13.30 9.23 -12.46
C ALA A 193 -13.93 10.62 -12.61
N VAL A 194 -13.14 11.69 -12.67
CA VAL A 194 -13.63 13.05 -12.96
C VAL A 194 -14.29 13.11 -14.34
N ASN A 195 -13.80 12.34 -15.32
CA ASN A 195 -14.33 12.32 -16.67
C ASN A 195 -15.33 11.17 -16.91
N SER A 196 -15.02 9.95 -16.42
CA SER A 196 -15.79 8.74 -16.73
C SER A 196 -16.71 8.27 -15.60
N GLY A 197 -16.58 8.86 -14.42
CA GLY A 197 -17.23 8.37 -13.20
C GLY A 197 -16.46 7.22 -12.53
N MET A 198 -16.68 7.06 -11.22
CA MET A 198 -15.94 6.12 -10.37
C MET A 198 -16.14 4.64 -10.81
N ALA A 199 -17.34 4.28 -11.23
CA ALA A 199 -17.65 2.91 -11.60
C ALA A 199 -16.81 2.43 -12.79
N GLU A 200 -16.74 3.25 -13.85
CA GLU A 200 -15.98 2.94 -15.06
C GLU A 200 -14.49 2.96 -14.77
N ALA A 201 -13.99 3.99 -14.04
CA ALA A 201 -12.58 4.12 -13.71
C ALA A 201 -12.05 2.89 -12.95
N VAL A 202 -12.77 2.41 -11.94
CA VAL A 202 -12.38 1.21 -11.17
C VAL A 202 -12.45 -0.05 -12.02
N SER A 203 -13.53 -0.24 -12.79
CA SER A 203 -13.70 -1.43 -13.65
C SER A 203 -12.61 -1.51 -14.71
N GLU A 204 -12.23 -0.39 -15.31
CA GLU A 204 -11.15 -0.31 -16.31
C GLU A 204 -9.81 -0.71 -15.67
N MET A 205 -9.45 -0.12 -14.53
CA MET A 205 -8.21 -0.48 -13.82
C MET A 205 -8.19 -1.96 -13.43
N LYS A 206 -9.28 -2.49 -12.88
CA LYS A 206 -9.41 -3.91 -12.56
C LYS A 206 -9.24 -4.80 -13.78
N SER A 207 -9.77 -4.39 -14.93
CA SER A 207 -9.63 -5.12 -16.21
C SER A 207 -8.18 -5.19 -16.67
N ILE A 208 -7.40 -4.11 -16.52
CA ILE A 208 -5.96 -4.09 -16.82
C ILE A 208 -5.24 -5.11 -15.95
N MET A 209 -5.44 -5.07 -14.63
CA MET A 209 -4.81 -6.00 -13.69
C MET A 209 -5.11 -7.47 -14.01
N ILE A 210 -6.36 -7.80 -14.33
CA ILE A 210 -6.78 -9.16 -14.66
C ILE A 210 -6.15 -9.63 -15.99
N LYS A 211 -6.13 -8.78 -17.01
CA LYS A 211 -5.54 -9.10 -18.32
C LYS A 211 -4.05 -9.35 -18.25
N SER A 212 -3.34 -8.65 -17.37
CA SER A 212 -1.90 -8.78 -17.19
C SER A 212 -1.49 -10.09 -16.50
N ARG A 213 -2.44 -10.85 -15.92
CA ARG A 213 -2.20 -12.14 -15.25
C ARG A 213 -2.39 -13.37 -16.15
N LYS A 214 -2.75 -13.17 -17.40
CA LYS A 214 -2.91 -14.24 -18.38
C LYS A 214 -1.60 -14.59 -19.01
#